data_9440d48a3e7ca9eb7f328dd06182764a
#
_entry.id   9440d48a3e7ca9eb7f328dd06182764a
#
_cell.length_a   1.000
_cell.length_b   1.000
_cell.length_c   1.000
_cell.angle_alpha   90.00
_cell.angle_beta   90.00
_cell.angle_gamma   90.00
#
_symmetry.space_group_name_H-M   'P 1'
#
loop_
_entity.id
_entity.type
_entity.pdbx_description
1 polymer ?
#
loop_
_entity_poly.entity_id
_entity_poly.type
_entity_poly.pdbx_seq_one_letter_code
_entity_poly.pdbx_strand_id
1 'polypeptide(L)'
;MQLQPGLYRHYKGPQYRVFGTAQHSESEEWVVVYQALYGEFGLWVRPLEMFCGTVELDGETVPRFALIEAEPAVIGREAAGNRP
;
A
#
# COMPACT_ATOMS: atom_id res chain seq x y z
N MET A 1 0.09 -7.01 11.30
CA MET A 1 0.03 -5.59 11.04
C MET A 1 -0.82 -5.29 9.81
N GLN A 2 -1.58 -4.23 9.85
CA GLN A 2 -2.49 -3.92 8.77
C GLN A 2 -2.25 -2.52 8.26
N LEU A 3 -2.51 -2.32 6.97
CA LEU A 3 -2.41 -1.04 6.33
C LEU A 3 -3.79 -0.67 5.81
N GLN A 4 -4.20 0.58 6.04
CA GLN A 4 -5.49 1.04 5.55
C GLN A 4 -5.49 1.01 4.02
N PRO A 5 -6.39 0.25 3.38
CA PRO A 5 -6.50 0.30 1.92
C PRO A 5 -7.08 1.63 1.47
N GLY A 6 -6.85 1.96 0.22
CA GLY A 6 -7.41 3.18 -0.34
C GLY A 6 -6.46 3.86 -1.29
N LEU A 7 -6.70 5.15 -1.47
CA LEU A 7 -5.94 5.97 -2.40
C LEU A 7 -4.77 6.60 -1.66
N TYR A 8 -3.57 6.41 -2.21
CA TYR A 8 -2.33 6.93 -1.63
C TYR A 8 -1.60 7.78 -2.64
N ARG A 9 -0.84 8.75 -2.14
CA ARG A 9 0.06 9.54 -2.97
C ARG A 9 1.50 9.31 -2.56
N HIS A 10 2.34 8.99 -3.54
CA HIS A 10 3.78 8.90 -3.33
C HIS A 10 4.32 10.32 -3.12
N TYR A 11 5.36 10.47 -2.31
CA TYR A 11 5.87 11.79 -2.00
C TYR A 11 6.34 12.55 -3.25
N LYS A 12 6.59 11.86 -4.35
CA LYS A 12 6.97 12.48 -5.61
C LYS A 12 5.78 12.84 -6.48
N GLY A 13 4.56 12.56 -6.03
CA GLY A 13 3.35 12.99 -6.72
C GLY A 13 2.44 11.92 -7.27
N PRO A 14 2.96 10.81 -7.82
CA PRO A 14 2.07 9.81 -8.42
C PRO A 14 1.14 9.18 -7.39
N GLN A 15 -0.01 8.74 -7.87
CA GLN A 15 -1.02 8.15 -6.99
C GLN A 15 -1.17 6.67 -7.25
N TYR A 16 -1.57 5.96 -6.19
CA TYR A 16 -1.69 4.51 -6.22
C TYR A 16 -2.91 4.10 -5.43
N ARG A 17 -3.54 2.99 -5.83
CA ARG A 17 -4.64 2.42 -5.05
C ARG A 17 -4.14 1.17 -4.36
N VAL A 18 -4.24 1.16 -3.04
CA VAL A 18 -3.86 0.01 -2.23
C VAL A 18 -5.07 -0.87 -2.06
N PHE A 19 -4.94 -2.13 -2.47
CA PHE A 19 -6.03 -3.09 -2.36
C PHE A 19 -6.03 -3.81 -1.01
N GLY A 20 -4.88 -3.98 -0.42
CA GLY A 20 -4.73 -4.68 0.84
C GLY A 20 -3.35 -5.26 0.99
N THR A 21 -3.20 -6.18 1.92
CA THR A 21 -1.91 -6.82 2.17
C THR A 21 -2.02 -8.31 1.91
N ALA A 22 -0.88 -8.91 1.59
CA ALA A 22 -0.78 -10.34 1.35
C ALA A 22 0.52 -10.82 1.96
N GLN A 23 0.63 -12.13 2.16
CA GLN A 23 1.83 -12.71 2.72
C GLN A 23 2.59 -13.43 1.63
N HIS A 24 3.88 -13.16 1.53
CA HIS A 24 4.72 -13.82 0.54
C HIS A 24 4.80 -15.30 0.88
N SER A 25 4.55 -16.17 -0.10
CA SER A 25 4.42 -17.60 0.18
C SER A 25 5.73 -18.24 0.64
N GLU A 26 6.86 -17.65 0.30
CA GLU A 26 8.15 -18.26 0.62
C GLU A 26 8.80 -17.63 1.83
N SER A 27 8.89 -16.31 1.86
CA SER A 27 9.52 -15.62 2.98
C SER A 27 8.58 -15.36 4.12
N GLU A 28 7.28 -15.43 3.84
CA GLU A 28 6.23 -15.11 4.80
C GLU A 28 6.22 -13.66 5.23
N GLU A 29 6.96 -12.80 4.51
CA GLU A 29 6.91 -11.39 4.81
C GLU A 29 5.61 -10.80 4.27
N TRP A 30 5.14 -9.75 4.92
CA TRP A 30 3.92 -9.05 4.49
C TRP A 30 4.23 -8.08 3.39
N VAL A 31 3.39 -8.08 2.35
CA VAL A 31 3.54 -7.16 1.22
C VAL A 31 2.24 -6.41 1.02
N VAL A 32 2.37 -5.21 0.45
CA VAL A 32 1.23 -4.38 0.06
C VAL A 32 0.98 -4.63 -1.41
N VAL A 33 -0.29 -4.88 -1.75
CA VAL A 33 -0.69 -5.07 -3.14
C VAL A 33 -1.36 -3.77 -3.59
N TYR A 34 -0.82 -3.15 -4.64
CA TYR A 34 -1.30 -1.86 -5.05
C TYR A 34 -1.18 -1.68 -6.55
N GLN A 35 -1.91 -0.71 -7.07
CA GLN A 35 -1.97 -0.43 -8.50
C GLN A 35 -1.55 1.00 -8.77
N ALA A 36 -0.67 1.19 -9.74
CA ALA A 36 -0.32 2.53 -10.19
C ALA A 36 -1.52 3.13 -10.92
N LEU A 37 -1.86 4.37 -10.58
CA LEU A 37 -2.97 5.06 -11.22
C LEU A 37 -2.44 5.99 -12.31
N TYR A 38 -1.46 5.52 -13.05
CA TYR A 38 -0.86 6.23 -14.17
C TYR A 38 -0.20 5.20 -15.08
N GLY A 39 0.22 5.65 -16.24
CA GLY A 39 0.90 4.78 -17.20
C GLY A 39 0.01 3.64 -17.63
N GLU A 40 0.48 2.42 -17.46
CA GLU A 40 -0.27 1.24 -17.86
C GLU A 40 -1.07 0.64 -16.71
N PHE A 41 -1.17 1.35 -15.61
CA PHE A 41 -1.97 0.91 -14.46
C PHE A 41 -1.53 -0.46 -13.95
N GLY A 42 -0.21 -0.64 -13.85
CA GLY A 42 0.33 -1.93 -13.43
C GLY A 42 0.05 -2.27 -11.98
N LEU A 43 0.02 -3.56 -11.70
CA LEU A 43 -0.11 -4.06 -10.33
C LEU A 43 1.26 -4.37 -9.78
N TRP A 44 1.47 -4.00 -8.53
CA TRP A 44 2.78 -4.12 -7.87
C TRP A 44 2.62 -4.63 -6.46
N VAL A 45 3.68 -5.18 -5.93
CA VAL A 45 3.77 -5.48 -4.50
C VAL A 45 5.04 -4.85 -3.96
N ARG A 46 5.00 -4.48 -2.68
CA ARG A 46 6.14 -3.90 -1.99
C ARG A 46 6.09 -4.38 -0.55
N PRO A 47 7.24 -4.70 0.06
CA PRO A 47 7.21 -5.08 1.47
C PRO A 47 6.52 -4.01 2.31
N LEU A 48 5.70 -4.47 3.25
CA LEU A 48 4.90 -3.58 4.09
C LEU A 48 5.78 -2.54 4.79
N GLU A 49 6.91 -2.98 5.31
CA GLU A 49 7.80 -2.05 6.02
C GLU A 49 8.29 -0.94 5.12
N MET A 50 8.58 -1.27 3.86
CA MET A 50 9.06 -0.25 2.93
C MET A 50 7.94 0.68 2.50
N PHE A 51 6.74 0.14 2.33
CA PHE A 51 5.59 0.96 1.94
C PHE A 51 5.28 1.98 3.03
N CYS A 52 5.37 1.56 4.29
CA CYS A 52 5.06 2.42 5.43
C CYS A 52 6.24 3.29 5.87
N GLY A 53 7.34 3.24 5.13
CA GLY A 53 8.53 3.98 5.50
C GLY A 53 8.39 5.47 5.26
N THR A 54 9.44 6.19 5.65
CA THR A 54 9.47 7.65 5.49
C THR A 54 10.67 8.03 4.66
N VAL A 55 10.64 9.26 4.17
CA VAL A 55 11.77 9.85 3.46
C VAL A 55 12.02 11.23 4.05
N GLU A 56 13.24 11.73 3.84
CA GLU A 56 13.61 13.07 4.28
C GLU A 56 13.54 14.02 3.11
N LEU A 57 12.77 15.08 3.26
CA LEU A 57 12.65 16.11 2.22
C LEU A 57 12.90 17.47 2.88
N ASP A 58 13.94 18.13 2.43
CA ASP A 58 14.25 19.50 2.89
C ASP A 58 14.25 19.57 4.41
N GLY A 59 14.84 18.56 5.03
CA GLY A 59 14.97 18.53 6.49
C GLY A 59 13.74 18.04 7.22
N GLU A 60 12.70 17.66 6.50
CA GLU A 60 11.48 17.14 7.13
C GLU A 60 11.29 15.67 6.81
N THR A 61 10.76 14.94 7.77
CA THR A 61 10.44 13.52 7.58
C THR A 61 9.00 13.42 7.13
N VAL A 62 8.79 12.84 5.96
CA VAL A 62 7.44 12.68 5.41
C VAL A 62 7.22 11.22 5.04
N PRO A 63 5.96 10.76 5.03
CA PRO A 63 5.70 9.38 4.61
C PRO A 63 6.03 9.21 3.13
N ARG A 64 6.58 8.04 2.82
CA ARG A 64 6.83 7.71 1.41
C ARG A 64 5.53 7.67 0.62
N PHE A 65 4.48 7.13 1.24
CA PHE A 65 3.14 7.10 0.68
C PHE A 65 2.18 7.65 1.72
N ALA A 66 1.38 8.64 1.34
CA ALA A 66 0.43 9.28 2.25
C ALA A 66 -0.98 8.91 1.84
N LEU A 67 -1.80 8.52 2.80
CA LEU A 67 -3.20 8.17 2.55
C LEU A 67 -3.98 9.43 2.17
N ILE A 68 -4.67 9.36 1.03
CA ILE A 68 -5.56 10.43 0.58
C ILE A 68 -6.99 10.11 0.94
N GLU A 69 -7.43 8.88 0.68
CA GLU A 69 -8.81 8.51 0.89
C GLU A 69 -8.88 7.03 1.26
N ALA A 70 -9.48 6.73 2.40
CA ALA A 70 -9.62 5.35 2.85
C ALA A 70 -10.71 4.66 2.05
N GLU A 71 -10.47 3.39 1.71
CA GLU A 71 -11.43 2.56 0.98
C GLU A 71 -11.48 1.18 1.63
N PRO A 72 -12.57 0.43 1.42
CA PRO A 72 -12.63 -0.93 1.94
C PRO A 72 -11.58 -1.80 1.25
N ALA A 73 -11.01 -2.73 2.00
CA ALA A 73 -10.08 -3.69 1.44
C ALA A 73 -10.82 -4.63 0.49
N VAL A 74 -10.17 -4.97 -0.63
CA VAL A 74 -10.76 -5.89 -1.59
C VAL A 74 -10.01 -7.22 -1.61
N ILE A 75 -8.90 -7.31 -0.90
CA ILE A 75 -8.12 -8.54 -0.79
C ILE A 75 -7.57 -8.64 0.62
N GLY A 76 -7.05 -9.82 0.93
CA GLY A 76 -6.37 -10.03 2.18
C GLY A 76 -7.33 -10.27 3.31
N ARG A 77 -6.78 -10.28 4.52
CA ARG A 77 -7.54 -10.59 5.69
C ARG A 77 -8.62 -9.57 5.97
N GLU A 78 -8.35 -8.32 5.65
CA GLU A 78 -9.31 -7.25 5.87
C GLU A 78 -10.56 -7.41 5.03
N ALA A 79 -10.40 -7.95 3.83
CA ALA A 79 -11.53 -8.13 2.92
C ALA A 79 -12.33 -9.37 3.26
N ALA A 80 -11.81 -10.21 4.14
CA ALA A 80 -12.42 -11.51 4.44
C ALA A 80 -13.16 -11.48 5.77
N GLY A 81 -13.76 -10.36 6.10
CA GLY A 81 -14.50 -10.25 7.33
C GLY A 81 -15.58 -11.29 7.44
N ASN A 82 -16.00 -11.79 6.32
CA ASN A 82 -17.05 -12.80 6.26
C ASN A 82 -16.50 -14.16 5.85
N ARG A 83 -15.25 -14.40 6.10
CA ARG A 83 -14.62 -15.56 5.61
C ARG A 83 -15.32 -16.83 5.92
N PRO A 84 -14.98 -17.84 5.24
CA PRO A 84 -15.66 -19.14 5.36
C PRO A 84 -15.48 -19.73 6.73
#